data_1c383cb5ff6fa2969d92e12cc0f435fa
#
_entry.id   1c383cb5ff6fa2969d92e12cc0f435fa
#
_cell.length_a   1.000
_cell.length_b   1.000
_cell.length_c   1.000
_cell.angle_alpha   90.00
_cell.angle_beta   90.00
_cell.angle_gamma   90.00
#
_symmetry.space_group_name_H-M   'P 1'
#
loop_
_entity.id
_entity.type
_entity.pdbx_description
1 polymer ?
#
loop_
_entity_poly.entity_id
_entity_poly.type
_entity_poly.pdbx_seq_one_letter_code
_entity_poly.pdbx_strand_id
1 'polypeptide(L)'
;MIRELVQAGFRLSGERDARLMRGLAWSVVEGLLAAAPYPLLYVLLHAVFDGTITAGTALAIGLALAACVVLRIAAARVGMPLVFSGAYAMMGQARLRVADHLRRLPMGWFARQRGGDLGARLTSDLELVENLWSHFLGIFVSGLAMPAFLALFLFWLDWRLALVMLAGIPLALLALAWTQRAAARSGARLMAASAAVQSALLEYVQGIGVIRSFGRFGEAFRRLEAALDEHHAAMLAIELKPAPWLVAYGFLLETGYVSLVLAGGRWLAAGTLAPEVLVAFLVLALPVYRQLFEVGLSTMLLRFARRSLARIEQILAEPALPEPADPRLPQGHGIVFEDVRFAYEKHEGGAPVLDGVNCEIPAQGLTAIVGPSGAGKSTLVHLIARLWDVQDGSIRLGGADLRDIGTDALHRHVAMVFQDVLLFSGTVLDNLRIGRPDASREQAIEAAKHAQAHGFIMALPQGYDTVLDEGGASLSGGERQRISIARALLKNAPILLLDEATASVDPSAEAEIQQAITELAKGRTVVAIAHRLASVRHADCILVLDRGKLVERGRHAELLLQGGMYARLWAAQQQARDWQLMTP
;
A
#
# COMPACT_ATOMS: atom_id res chain seq x y z
N MET A 1 -10.71 -19.04 -13.30
CA MET A 1 -9.44 -18.55 -12.73
C MET A 1 -8.79 -17.45 -13.57
N ILE A 2 -8.32 -17.71 -14.83
CA ILE A 2 -7.70 -16.65 -15.68
C ILE A 2 -8.66 -15.49 -15.92
N ARG A 3 -9.90 -15.77 -16.32
CA ARG A 3 -10.94 -14.76 -16.53
C ARG A 3 -11.18 -13.91 -15.27
N GLU A 4 -11.22 -14.51 -14.11
CA GLU A 4 -11.38 -13.81 -12.83
C GLU A 4 -10.20 -12.89 -12.53
N LEU A 5 -8.94 -13.36 -12.75
CA LEU A 5 -7.74 -12.56 -12.55
C LEU A 5 -7.71 -11.34 -13.48
N VAL A 6 -8.02 -11.55 -14.77
CA VAL A 6 -8.09 -10.45 -15.74
C VAL A 6 -9.21 -9.48 -15.37
N GLN A 7 -10.38 -9.98 -14.95
CA GLN A 7 -11.47 -9.13 -14.49
C GLN A 7 -11.13 -8.37 -13.21
N ALA A 8 -10.41 -9.00 -12.29
CA ALA A 8 -9.93 -8.34 -11.07
C ALA A 8 -8.94 -7.22 -11.41
N GLY A 9 -8.06 -7.43 -12.39
CA GLY A 9 -7.19 -6.38 -12.91
C GLY A 9 -7.95 -5.19 -13.49
N PHE A 10 -8.97 -5.47 -14.27
CA PHE A 10 -9.84 -4.41 -14.81
C PHE A 10 -10.63 -3.67 -13.71
N ARG A 11 -11.04 -4.38 -12.64
CA ARG A 11 -11.65 -3.73 -11.47
C ARG A 11 -10.65 -2.83 -10.75
N LEU A 12 -9.40 -3.29 -10.61
CA LEU A 12 -8.34 -2.53 -9.93
C LEU A 12 -7.95 -1.26 -10.72
N SER A 13 -7.74 -1.38 -12.03
CA SER A 13 -7.40 -0.24 -12.90
C SER A 13 -8.59 0.69 -13.18
N GLY A 14 -9.82 0.14 -13.15
CA GLY A 14 -11.04 0.85 -13.55
C GLY A 14 -11.32 0.84 -15.06
N GLU A 15 -10.36 0.36 -15.87
CA GLU A 15 -10.46 0.35 -17.34
C GLU A 15 -10.13 -1.01 -17.92
N ARG A 16 -10.69 -1.30 -19.11
CA ARG A 16 -10.37 -2.49 -19.89
C ARG A 16 -9.36 -2.14 -20.98
N ASP A 17 -8.12 -2.56 -20.81
CA ASP A 17 -7.11 -2.34 -21.84
C ASP A 17 -7.22 -3.40 -22.96
N ALA A 18 -7.55 -2.94 -24.16
CA ALA A 18 -7.69 -3.80 -25.33
C ALA A 18 -6.35 -4.40 -25.79
N ARG A 19 -5.21 -3.77 -25.46
CA ARG A 19 -3.86 -4.26 -25.81
C ARG A 19 -3.57 -5.55 -25.07
N LEU A 20 -3.88 -5.62 -23.77
CA LEU A 20 -3.70 -6.83 -22.97
C LEU A 20 -4.52 -7.99 -23.57
N MET A 21 -5.79 -7.77 -23.90
CA MET A 21 -6.66 -8.82 -24.47
C MET A 21 -6.15 -9.30 -25.83
N ARG A 22 -5.72 -8.38 -26.70
CA ARG A 22 -5.13 -8.73 -28.00
C ARG A 22 -3.81 -9.49 -27.83
N GLY A 23 -2.96 -9.05 -26.88
CA GLY A 23 -1.73 -9.74 -26.55
C GLY A 23 -1.95 -11.17 -26.06
N LEU A 24 -2.95 -11.41 -25.19
CA LEU A 24 -3.33 -12.74 -24.74
C LEU A 24 -3.87 -13.62 -25.90
N ALA A 25 -4.62 -13.04 -26.83
CA ALA A 25 -5.04 -13.76 -28.03
C ALA A 25 -3.83 -14.19 -28.88
N TRP A 26 -2.84 -13.32 -29.06
CA TRP A 26 -1.57 -13.68 -29.72
C TRP A 26 -0.78 -14.75 -28.94
N SER A 27 -0.83 -14.76 -27.59
CA SER A 27 -0.23 -15.84 -26.80
C SER A 27 -0.90 -17.19 -27.04
N VAL A 28 -2.21 -17.24 -27.32
CA VAL A 28 -2.89 -18.47 -27.77
C VAL A 28 -2.34 -18.90 -29.13
N VAL A 29 -2.24 -17.98 -30.08
CA VAL A 29 -1.69 -18.26 -31.43
C VAL A 29 -0.25 -18.78 -31.32
N GLU A 30 0.57 -18.16 -30.46
CA GLU A 30 1.94 -18.63 -30.20
C GLU A 30 1.97 -20.05 -29.65
N GLY A 31 1.08 -20.38 -28.69
CA GLY A 31 0.96 -21.74 -28.15
C GLY A 31 0.52 -22.77 -29.21
N LEU A 32 -0.39 -22.41 -30.09
CA LEU A 32 -0.79 -23.26 -31.22
C LEU A 32 0.36 -23.48 -32.21
N LEU A 33 1.09 -22.43 -32.56
CA LEU A 33 2.28 -22.52 -33.42
C LEU A 33 3.43 -23.30 -32.77
N ALA A 34 3.56 -23.27 -31.44
CA ALA A 34 4.49 -24.10 -30.68
C ALA A 34 4.12 -25.60 -30.77
N ALA A 35 2.83 -25.92 -30.90
CA ALA A 35 2.34 -27.29 -31.07
C ALA A 35 2.42 -27.80 -32.54
N ALA A 36 2.37 -26.92 -33.54
CA ALA A 36 2.32 -27.27 -34.95
C ALA A 36 3.45 -28.18 -35.50
N PRO A 37 4.71 -28.11 -35.02
CA PRO A 37 5.78 -29.04 -35.42
C PRO A 37 5.46 -30.51 -35.14
N TYR A 38 4.65 -30.82 -34.14
CA TYR A 38 4.40 -32.20 -33.72
C TYR A 38 3.48 -32.99 -34.69
N PRO A 39 2.37 -32.43 -35.16
CA PRO A 39 1.62 -33.03 -36.27
C PRO A 39 2.45 -33.23 -37.55
N LEU A 40 3.34 -32.27 -37.88
CA LEU A 40 4.27 -32.42 -39.01
C LEU A 40 5.24 -33.57 -38.83
N LEU A 41 5.72 -33.79 -37.57
CA LEU A 41 6.54 -34.93 -37.22
C LEU A 41 5.77 -36.26 -37.44
N TYR A 42 4.48 -36.31 -37.09
CA TYR A 42 3.65 -37.48 -37.39
C TYR A 42 3.55 -37.75 -38.89
N VAL A 43 3.34 -36.73 -39.74
CA VAL A 43 3.31 -36.87 -41.20
C VAL A 43 4.65 -37.44 -41.72
N LEU A 44 5.77 -36.98 -41.16
CA LEU A 44 7.09 -37.52 -41.49
C LEU A 44 7.21 -38.98 -41.10
N LEU A 45 6.81 -39.35 -39.88
CA LEU A 45 6.86 -40.75 -39.41
C LEU A 45 6.00 -41.67 -40.30
N HIS A 46 4.81 -41.24 -40.61
CA HIS A 46 3.90 -41.99 -41.49
C HIS A 46 4.55 -42.23 -42.87
N ALA A 47 5.10 -41.20 -43.52
CA ALA A 47 5.80 -41.31 -44.78
C ALA A 47 7.04 -42.24 -44.72
N VAL A 48 7.73 -42.29 -43.58
CA VAL A 48 8.88 -43.22 -43.34
C VAL A 48 8.40 -44.65 -43.23
N PHE A 49 7.37 -44.94 -42.44
CA PHE A 49 6.84 -46.27 -42.21
C PHE A 49 6.18 -46.85 -43.47
N ASP A 50 5.52 -46.03 -44.29
CA ASP A 50 4.93 -46.41 -45.55
C ASP A 50 5.96 -46.55 -46.71
N GLY A 51 7.23 -46.18 -46.46
CA GLY A 51 8.26 -46.19 -47.50
C GLY A 51 8.05 -45.19 -48.63
N THR A 52 7.19 -44.18 -48.41
CA THR A 52 6.84 -43.14 -49.40
C THR A 52 7.71 -41.89 -49.29
N ILE A 53 8.69 -41.89 -48.43
CA ILE A 53 9.56 -40.73 -48.22
C ILE A 53 10.44 -40.47 -49.44
N THR A 54 10.35 -39.24 -49.97
CA THR A 54 11.19 -38.75 -51.06
C THR A 54 11.98 -37.52 -50.59
N ALA A 55 13.05 -37.16 -51.30
CA ALA A 55 13.77 -35.92 -51.02
C ALA A 55 12.85 -34.68 -51.08
N GLY A 56 11.86 -34.69 -51.94
CA GLY A 56 10.86 -33.61 -52.05
C GLY A 56 9.94 -33.52 -50.84
N THR A 57 9.42 -34.67 -50.36
CA THR A 57 8.58 -34.69 -49.14
C THR A 57 9.36 -34.29 -47.89
N ALA A 58 10.59 -34.75 -47.75
CA ALA A 58 11.47 -34.35 -46.65
C ALA A 58 11.77 -32.85 -46.67
N LEU A 59 12.07 -32.28 -47.83
CA LEU A 59 12.27 -30.84 -48.00
C LEU A 59 10.99 -30.05 -47.68
N ALA A 60 9.83 -30.49 -48.17
CA ALA A 60 8.56 -29.82 -47.87
C ALA A 60 8.24 -29.77 -46.37
N ILE A 61 8.43 -30.89 -45.65
CA ILE A 61 8.26 -30.95 -44.20
C ILE A 61 9.29 -30.05 -43.49
N GLY A 62 10.54 -30.05 -43.94
CA GLY A 62 11.59 -29.17 -43.40
C GLY A 62 11.24 -27.68 -43.57
N LEU A 63 10.74 -27.29 -44.74
CA LEU A 63 10.27 -25.92 -44.99
C LEU A 63 9.03 -25.57 -44.15
N ALA A 64 8.10 -26.50 -43.95
CA ALA A 64 6.94 -26.30 -43.08
C ALA A 64 7.34 -26.11 -41.63
N LEU A 65 8.29 -26.91 -41.12
CA LEU A 65 8.86 -26.74 -39.77
C LEU A 65 9.55 -25.37 -39.61
N ALA A 66 10.37 -24.97 -40.58
CA ALA A 66 10.99 -23.64 -40.59
C ALA A 66 9.94 -22.52 -40.59
N ALA A 67 8.87 -22.67 -41.41
CA ALA A 67 7.76 -21.72 -41.42
C ALA A 67 7.06 -21.62 -40.04
N CYS A 68 6.82 -22.76 -39.35
CA CYS A 68 6.26 -22.75 -38.00
C CYS A 68 7.13 -21.96 -37.01
N VAL A 69 8.46 -22.11 -37.07
CA VAL A 69 9.38 -21.35 -36.23
C VAL A 69 9.30 -19.85 -36.54
N VAL A 70 9.34 -19.47 -37.81
CA VAL A 70 9.26 -18.07 -38.26
C VAL A 70 7.92 -17.44 -37.84
N LEU A 71 6.80 -18.15 -38.06
CA LEU A 71 5.48 -17.66 -37.66
C LEU A 71 5.33 -17.54 -36.15
N ARG A 72 5.90 -18.48 -35.37
CA ARG A 72 5.94 -18.41 -33.91
C ARG A 72 6.70 -17.18 -33.43
N ILE A 73 7.90 -16.92 -34.00
CA ILE A 73 8.69 -15.72 -33.67
C ILE A 73 7.90 -14.45 -34.01
N ALA A 74 7.24 -14.42 -35.19
CA ALA A 74 6.41 -13.28 -35.60
C ALA A 74 5.23 -13.07 -34.63
N ALA A 75 4.54 -14.15 -34.22
CA ALA A 75 3.45 -14.08 -33.25
C ALA A 75 3.92 -13.56 -31.89
N ALA A 76 5.06 -14.06 -31.38
CA ALA A 76 5.66 -13.59 -30.12
C ALA A 76 6.08 -12.11 -30.22
N ARG A 77 6.68 -11.71 -31.35
CA ARG A 77 7.10 -10.31 -31.59
C ARG A 77 5.93 -9.32 -31.56
N VAL A 78 4.74 -9.74 -31.96
CA VAL A 78 3.52 -8.91 -31.89
C VAL A 78 2.85 -9.04 -30.53
N GLY A 79 2.71 -10.25 -30.02
CA GLY A 79 1.95 -10.56 -28.80
C GLY A 79 2.60 -10.03 -27.51
N MET A 80 3.91 -10.29 -27.31
CA MET A 80 4.60 -9.90 -26.08
C MET A 80 4.55 -8.40 -25.80
N PRO A 81 4.88 -7.49 -26.75
CA PRO A 81 4.79 -6.05 -26.49
C PRO A 81 3.37 -5.59 -26.16
N LEU A 82 2.33 -6.24 -26.73
CA LEU A 82 0.95 -5.92 -26.42
C LEU A 82 0.57 -6.33 -24.99
N VAL A 83 1.02 -7.52 -24.54
CA VAL A 83 0.82 -7.96 -23.15
C VAL A 83 1.53 -7.01 -22.18
N PHE A 84 2.82 -6.72 -22.40
CA PHE A 84 3.59 -5.84 -21.53
C PHE A 84 3.00 -4.42 -21.46
N SER A 85 2.76 -3.80 -22.63
CA SER A 85 2.24 -2.43 -22.68
C SER A 85 0.86 -2.31 -22.06
N GLY A 86 -0.01 -3.32 -22.27
CA GLY A 86 -1.33 -3.37 -21.65
C GLY A 86 -1.27 -3.59 -20.13
N ALA A 87 -0.42 -4.51 -19.68
CA ALA A 87 -0.23 -4.78 -18.25
C ALA A 87 0.34 -3.58 -17.50
N TYR A 88 1.41 -2.94 -18.02
CA TYR A 88 2.02 -1.77 -17.38
C TYR A 88 1.10 -0.55 -17.39
N ALA A 89 0.36 -0.30 -18.49
CA ALA A 89 -0.62 0.78 -18.51
C ALA A 89 -1.72 0.57 -17.47
N MET A 90 -2.26 -0.65 -17.38
CA MET A 90 -3.27 -1.02 -16.40
C MET A 90 -2.75 -0.87 -14.96
N MET A 91 -1.50 -1.27 -14.68
CA MET A 91 -0.89 -1.10 -13.36
C MET A 91 -0.59 0.35 -13.01
N GLY A 92 -0.19 1.17 -14.00
CA GLY A 92 -0.06 2.61 -13.82
C GLY A 92 -1.37 3.26 -13.37
N GLN A 93 -2.48 2.92 -14.04
CA GLN A 93 -3.82 3.40 -13.65
C GLN A 93 -4.24 2.87 -12.27
N ALA A 94 -3.94 1.60 -11.95
CA ALA A 94 -4.22 1.04 -10.65
C ALA A 94 -3.49 1.78 -9.52
N ARG A 95 -2.20 2.10 -9.72
CA ARG A 95 -1.41 2.89 -8.74
C ARG A 95 -2.01 4.28 -8.54
N LEU A 96 -2.36 4.98 -9.63
CA LEU A 96 -2.99 6.30 -9.55
C LEU A 96 -4.33 6.24 -8.82
N ARG A 97 -5.16 5.23 -9.11
CA ARG A 97 -6.46 5.05 -8.47
C ARG A 97 -6.34 4.75 -6.98
N VAL A 98 -5.39 3.89 -6.59
CA VAL A 98 -5.12 3.61 -5.17
C VAL A 98 -4.63 4.88 -4.47
N ALA A 99 -3.71 5.64 -5.08
CA ALA A 99 -3.22 6.90 -4.52
C ALA A 99 -4.34 7.96 -4.39
N ASP A 100 -5.21 8.09 -5.40
CA ASP A 100 -6.37 9.00 -5.33
C ASP A 100 -7.37 8.57 -4.25
N HIS A 101 -7.58 7.26 -4.09
CA HIS A 101 -8.45 6.75 -3.04
C HIS A 101 -7.87 7.00 -1.65
N LEU A 102 -6.56 6.76 -1.45
CA LEU A 102 -5.89 6.99 -0.17
C LEU A 102 -6.05 8.43 0.31
N ARG A 103 -5.92 9.43 -0.56
CA ARG A 103 -6.08 10.84 -0.16
C ARG A 103 -7.48 11.19 0.32
N ARG A 104 -8.50 10.36 0.03
CA ARG A 104 -9.90 10.54 0.44
C ARG A 104 -10.26 9.77 1.70
N LEU A 105 -9.36 8.91 2.20
CA LEU A 105 -9.61 8.14 3.41
C LEU A 105 -9.47 9.02 4.66
N PRO A 106 -10.26 8.76 5.72
CA PRO A 106 -10.11 9.45 6.99
C PRO A 106 -8.77 9.11 7.64
N MET A 107 -8.17 10.07 8.37
CA MET A 107 -6.90 9.85 9.07
C MET A 107 -6.95 8.70 10.06
N GLY A 108 -8.12 8.39 10.62
CA GLY A 108 -8.31 7.23 11.48
C GLY A 108 -8.00 5.90 10.84
N TRP A 109 -8.17 5.80 9.54
CA TRP A 109 -7.76 4.60 8.82
C TRP A 109 -6.22 4.44 8.82
N PHE A 110 -5.48 5.54 8.56
CA PHE A 110 -4.01 5.51 8.59
C PHE A 110 -3.46 5.22 9.98
N ALA A 111 -4.07 5.78 11.03
CA ALA A 111 -3.65 5.56 12.42
C ALA A 111 -3.78 4.07 12.84
N ARG A 112 -4.70 3.32 12.24
CA ARG A 112 -4.87 1.87 12.48
C ARG A 112 -3.91 1.01 11.66
N GLN A 113 -3.36 1.54 10.57
CA GLN A 113 -2.42 0.78 9.72
C GLN A 113 -1.02 0.81 10.33
N ARG A 114 -0.34 -0.32 10.26
CA ARG A 114 1.11 -0.35 10.51
C ARG A 114 1.80 0.20 9.25
N GLY A 115 2.62 1.23 9.38
CA GLY A 115 3.26 1.89 8.23
C GLY A 115 4.00 0.91 7.30
N GLY A 116 4.67 -0.10 7.84
CA GLY A 116 5.33 -1.13 7.05
C GLY A 116 4.37 -2.03 6.24
N ASP A 117 3.18 -2.35 6.78
CA ASP A 117 2.18 -3.15 6.05
C ASP A 117 1.56 -2.36 4.89
N LEU A 118 1.24 -1.09 5.11
CA LEU A 118 0.74 -0.21 4.06
C LEU A 118 1.80 -0.01 2.96
N GLY A 119 3.06 0.23 3.34
CA GLY A 119 4.17 0.31 2.40
C GLY A 119 4.29 -0.95 1.54
N ALA A 120 4.25 -2.14 2.16
CA ALA A 120 4.31 -3.42 1.44
C ALA A 120 3.14 -3.60 0.46
N ARG A 121 1.92 -3.19 0.82
CA ARG A 121 0.75 -3.24 -0.09
C ARG A 121 0.91 -2.31 -1.29
N LEU A 122 1.50 -1.14 -1.11
CA LEU A 122 1.69 -0.13 -2.16
C LEU A 122 2.91 -0.38 -3.04
N THR A 123 3.86 -1.21 -2.61
CA THR A 123 5.06 -1.56 -3.37
C THR A 123 5.03 -3.03 -3.79
N SER A 124 5.40 -3.94 -2.89
CA SER A 124 5.63 -5.36 -3.19
C SER A 124 4.38 -6.09 -3.71
N ASP A 125 3.18 -5.78 -3.17
CA ASP A 125 1.95 -6.41 -3.64
C ASP A 125 1.57 -5.93 -5.04
N LEU A 126 1.68 -4.63 -5.31
CA LEU A 126 1.42 -4.08 -6.65
C LEU A 126 2.44 -4.58 -7.67
N GLU A 127 3.73 -4.69 -7.29
CA GLU A 127 4.79 -5.24 -8.14
C GLU A 127 4.54 -6.73 -8.46
N LEU A 128 4.14 -7.53 -7.47
CA LEU A 128 3.82 -8.94 -7.68
C LEU A 128 2.65 -9.11 -8.67
N VAL A 129 1.61 -8.28 -8.53
CA VAL A 129 0.46 -8.28 -9.44
C VAL A 129 0.87 -7.82 -10.84
N GLU A 130 1.72 -6.80 -10.95
CA GLU A 130 2.27 -6.31 -12.23
C GLU A 130 3.08 -7.39 -12.94
N ASN A 131 4.00 -8.04 -12.23
CA ASN A 131 4.82 -9.13 -12.77
C ASN A 131 3.96 -10.32 -13.24
N LEU A 132 2.88 -10.61 -12.50
CA LEU A 132 1.94 -11.65 -12.92
C LEU A 132 1.31 -11.34 -14.28
N TRP A 133 0.81 -10.12 -14.48
CA TRP A 133 0.11 -9.77 -15.73
C TRP A 133 1.06 -9.50 -16.88
N SER A 134 2.22 -8.91 -16.62
CA SER A 134 3.19 -8.60 -17.67
C SER A 134 3.95 -9.85 -18.14
N HIS A 135 4.49 -10.64 -17.21
CA HIS A 135 5.42 -11.73 -17.55
C HIS A 135 4.74 -13.11 -17.54
N PHE A 136 3.82 -13.35 -16.59
CA PHE A 136 3.29 -14.68 -16.37
C PHE A 136 2.04 -15.01 -17.18
N LEU A 137 1.13 -14.06 -17.33
CA LEU A 137 -0.18 -14.36 -17.90
C LEU A 137 -0.10 -14.81 -19.36
N GLY A 138 0.77 -14.18 -20.18
CA GLY A 138 1.01 -14.58 -21.56
C GLY A 138 1.61 -15.98 -21.68
N ILE A 139 2.65 -16.26 -20.87
CA ILE A 139 3.31 -17.59 -20.84
C ILE A 139 2.32 -18.66 -20.36
N PHE A 140 1.51 -18.37 -19.36
CA PHE A 140 0.52 -19.30 -18.84
C PHE A 140 -0.58 -19.62 -19.88
N VAL A 141 -1.04 -18.63 -20.64
CA VAL A 141 -2.04 -18.80 -21.70
C VAL A 141 -1.46 -19.61 -22.86
N SER A 142 -0.25 -19.28 -23.34
CA SER A 142 0.47 -20.04 -24.37
C SER A 142 0.72 -21.48 -23.90
N GLY A 143 1.15 -21.63 -22.61
CA GLY A 143 1.43 -22.92 -21.99
C GLY A 143 0.22 -23.84 -21.80
N LEU A 144 -1.00 -23.30 -21.76
CA LEU A 144 -2.25 -24.08 -21.80
C LEU A 144 -2.69 -24.42 -23.23
N ALA A 145 -2.47 -23.52 -24.18
CA ALA A 145 -2.92 -23.69 -25.56
C ALA A 145 -2.18 -24.84 -26.25
N MET A 146 -0.87 -24.98 -26.03
CA MET A 146 -0.05 -26.03 -26.64
C MET A 146 -0.52 -27.45 -26.27
N PRO A 147 -0.58 -27.85 -24.96
CA PRO A 147 -0.98 -29.23 -24.62
C PRO A 147 -2.46 -29.49 -24.96
N ALA A 148 -3.34 -28.48 -24.91
CA ALA A 148 -4.72 -28.62 -25.30
C ALA A 148 -4.84 -28.99 -26.79
N PHE A 149 -4.10 -28.31 -27.67
CA PHE A 149 -4.05 -28.61 -29.09
C PHE A 149 -3.46 -29.98 -29.36
N LEU A 150 -2.34 -30.33 -28.73
CA LEU A 150 -1.71 -31.65 -28.89
C LEU A 150 -2.62 -32.77 -28.38
N ALA A 151 -3.28 -32.58 -27.23
CA ALA A 151 -4.25 -33.56 -26.72
C ALA A 151 -5.41 -33.78 -27.73
N LEU A 152 -5.94 -32.71 -28.33
CA LEU A 152 -6.98 -32.80 -29.35
C LEU A 152 -6.49 -33.52 -30.59
N PHE A 153 -5.26 -33.23 -31.06
CA PHE A 153 -4.63 -33.92 -32.18
C PHE A 153 -4.44 -35.42 -31.91
N LEU A 154 -3.92 -35.77 -30.74
CA LEU A 154 -3.71 -37.15 -30.31
C LEU A 154 -5.05 -37.88 -30.14
N PHE A 155 -6.09 -37.22 -29.64
CA PHE A 155 -7.44 -37.77 -29.54
C PHE A 155 -8.06 -38.10 -30.92
N TRP A 156 -7.77 -37.25 -31.90
CA TRP A 156 -8.18 -37.48 -33.30
C TRP A 156 -7.42 -38.64 -33.93
N LEU A 157 -6.13 -38.85 -33.56
CA LEU A 157 -5.28 -39.88 -34.09
C LEU A 157 -5.69 -41.29 -33.59
N ASP A 158 -5.76 -41.48 -32.27
CA ASP A 158 -6.35 -42.68 -31.62
C ASP A 158 -6.90 -42.27 -30.24
N TRP A 159 -8.21 -42.21 -30.11
CA TRP A 159 -8.89 -41.80 -28.86
C TRP A 159 -8.61 -42.76 -27.70
N ARG A 160 -8.36 -44.05 -27.93
CA ARG A 160 -8.09 -45.07 -26.89
C ARG A 160 -6.76 -44.79 -26.23
N LEU A 161 -5.70 -44.58 -27.04
CA LEU A 161 -4.38 -44.21 -26.53
C LEU A 161 -4.41 -42.85 -25.84
N ALA A 162 -5.16 -41.87 -26.40
CA ALA A 162 -5.31 -40.57 -25.78
C ALA A 162 -5.96 -40.66 -24.38
N LEU A 163 -6.99 -41.49 -24.19
CA LEU A 163 -7.60 -41.72 -22.89
C LEU A 163 -6.61 -42.38 -21.92
N VAL A 164 -5.82 -43.37 -22.37
CA VAL A 164 -4.79 -43.99 -21.53
C VAL A 164 -3.73 -42.96 -21.13
N MET A 165 -3.28 -42.13 -22.06
CA MET A 165 -2.33 -41.03 -21.78
C MET A 165 -2.85 -40.07 -20.75
N LEU A 166 -4.14 -39.71 -20.79
CA LEU A 166 -4.77 -38.75 -19.89
C LEU A 166 -5.21 -39.35 -18.55
N ALA A 167 -5.21 -40.69 -18.40
CA ALA A 167 -5.76 -41.38 -17.22
C ALA A 167 -5.07 -41.00 -15.89
N GLY A 168 -3.78 -40.63 -15.91
CA GLY A 168 -3.03 -40.17 -14.73
C GLY A 168 -3.38 -38.75 -14.28
N ILE A 169 -3.95 -37.92 -15.16
CA ILE A 169 -4.16 -36.48 -14.91
C ILE A 169 -5.09 -36.23 -13.70
N PRO A 170 -6.25 -36.91 -13.52
CA PRO A 170 -7.12 -36.65 -12.37
C PRO A 170 -6.40 -36.87 -11.03
N LEU A 171 -5.60 -37.93 -10.91
CA LEU A 171 -4.80 -38.20 -9.71
C LEU A 171 -3.67 -37.16 -9.53
N ALA A 172 -3.01 -36.78 -10.62
CA ALA A 172 -2.01 -35.74 -10.61
C ALA A 172 -2.60 -34.38 -10.14
N LEU A 173 -3.80 -34.00 -10.58
CA LEU A 173 -4.48 -32.79 -10.11
C LEU A 173 -4.82 -32.84 -8.60
N LEU A 174 -5.10 -34.01 -8.04
CA LEU A 174 -5.26 -34.17 -6.59
C LEU A 174 -3.94 -33.93 -5.85
N ALA A 175 -2.83 -34.51 -6.34
CA ALA A 175 -1.50 -34.25 -5.78
C ALA A 175 -1.13 -32.76 -5.89
N LEU A 176 -1.40 -32.11 -7.02
CA LEU A 176 -1.22 -30.66 -7.20
C LEU A 176 -2.06 -29.85 -6.19
N ALA A 177 -3.31 -30.27 -5.91
CA ALA A 177 -4.14 -29.60 -4.92
C ALA A 177 -3.56 -29.72 -3.50
N TRP A 178 -2.96 -30.85 -3.15
CA TRP A 178 -2.23 -31.04 -1.88
C TRP A 178 -0.95 -30.22 -1.81
N THR A 179 -0.15 -30.20 -2.90
CA THR A 179 1.01 -29.29 -3.04
C THR A 179 0.61 -27.86 -2.71
N GLN A 180 -0.46 -27.38 -3.34
CA GLN A 180 -0.92 -26.01 -3.18
C GLN A 180 -1.43 -25.71 -1.75
N ARG A 181 -2.07 -26.69 -1.08
CA ARG A 181 -2.50 -26.55 0.33
C ARG A 181 -1.30 -26.47 1.26
N ALA A 182 -0.30 -27.35 1.06
CA ALA A 182 0.93 -27.35 1.82
C ALA A 182 1.71 -26.04 1.66
N ALA A 183 1.89 -25.58 0.42
CA ALA A 183 2.54 -24.31 0.10
C ALA A 183 1.80 -23.10 0.69
N ALA A 184 0.46 -23.11 0.68
CA ALA A 184 -0.35 -22.03 1.25
C ALA A 184 -0.17 -21.89 2.77
N ARG A 185 -0.10 -23.01 3.50
CA ARG A 185 0.12 -23.03 4.94
C ARG A 185 1.56 -22.58 5.29
N SER A 186 2.56 -23.12 4.58
CA SER A 186 3.97 -22.77 4.79
C SER A 186 4.25 -21.31 4.40
N GLY A 187 3.63 -20.80 3.32
CA GLY A 187 3.77 -19.40 2.89
C GLY A 187 3.19 -18.41 3.88
N ALA A 188 2.08 -18.73 4.55
CA ALA A 188 1.55 -17.88 5.62
C ALA A 188 2.52 -17.79 6.81
N ARG A 189 3.14 -18.92 7.20
CA ARG A 189 4.17 -18.95 8.25
C ARG A 189 5.41 -18.13 7.85
N LEU A 190 5.87 -18.27 6.60
CA LEU A 190 7.01 -17.51 6.10
C LEU A 190 6.74 -16.01 6.11
N MET A 191 5.55 -15.57 5.69
CA MET A 191 5.18 -14.14 5.73
C MET A 191 5.15 -13.60 7.16
N ALA A 192 4.61 -14.35 8.11
CA ALA A 192 4.61 -13.96 9.52
C ALA A 192 6.03 -13.87 10.09
N ALA A 193 6.90 -14.85 9.79
CA ALA A 193 8.29 -14.87 10.20
C ALA A 193 9.10 -13.72 9.56
N SER A 194 8.86 -13.41 8.29
CA SER A 194 9.50 -12.26 7.61
C SER A 194 9.12 -10.93 8.25
N ALA A 195 7.85 -10.75 8.61
CA ALA A 195 7.38 -9.55 9.32
C ALA A 195 8.01 -9.45 10.72
N ALA A 196 8.18 -10.59 11.42
CA ALA A 196 8.84 -10.63 12.74
C ALA A 196 10.31 -10.23 12.64
N VAL A 197 11.05 -10.73 11.63
CA VAL A 197 12.45 -10.33 11.38
C VAL A 197 12.55 -8.84 11.08
N GLN A 198 11.70 -8.29 10.21
CA GLN A 198 11.70 -6.87 9.90
C GLN A 198 11.43 -6.01 11.14
N SER A 199 10.47 -6.41 11.95
CA SER A 199 10.16 -5.72 13.22
C SER A 199 11.32 -5.78 14.20
N ALA A 200 11.92 -6.97 14.41
CA ALA A 200 13.06 -7.16 15.31
C ALA A 200 14.30 -6.39 14.85
N LEU A 201 14.54 -6.35 13.53
CA LEU A 201 15.66 -5.61 12.94
C LEU A 201 15.49 -4.10 13.13
N LEU A 202 14.29 -3.56 12.86
CA LEU A 202 13.99 -2.15 13.08
C LEU A 202 14.13 -1.77 14.56
N GLU A 203 13.57 -2.58 15.47
CA GLU A 203 13.71 -2.37 16.92
C GLU A 203 15.17 -2.39 17.34
N TYR A 204 15.97 -3.35 16.84
CA TYR A 204 17.39 -3.45 17.13
C TYR A 204 18.17 -2.22 16.65
N VAL A 205 17.95 -1.77 15.40
CA VAL A 205 18.65 -0.62 14.80
C VAL A 205 18.23 0.69 15.49
N GLN A 206 16.94 0.91 15.69
CA GLN A 206 16.44 2.13 16.36
C GLN A 206 16.82 2.18 17.84
N GLY A 207 16.86 1.02 18.50
CA GLY A 207 17.23 0.88 19.90
C GLY A 207 18.72 0.76 20.17
N ILE A 208 19.60 0.79 19.14
CA ILE A 208 21.03 0.48 19.30
C ILE A 208 21.73 1.40 20.33
N GLY A 209 21.34 2.67 20.37
CA GLY A 209 21.87 3.63 21.34
C GLY A 209 21.52 3.25 22.79
N VAL A 210 20.27 2.86 23.02
CA VAL A 210 19.78 2.39 24.34
C VAL A 210 20.44 1.07 24.70
N ILE A 211 20.47 0.10 23.77
CA ILE A 211 21.11 -1.20 23.98
C ILE A 211 22.59 -1.02 24.39
N ARG A 212 23.29 -0.10 23.72
CA ARG A 212 24.68 0.25 24.04
C ARG A 212 24.83 0.85 25.43
N SER A 213 24.01 1.85 25.77
CA SER A 213 24.10 2.56 27.02
C SER A 213 23.84 1.67 28.26
N PHE A 214 23.01 0.63 28.09
CA PHE A 214 22.70 -0.33 29.16
C PHE A 214 23.49 -1.64 29.08
N GLY A 215 24.41 -1.82 28.11
CA GLY A 215 25.26 -3.00 28.00
C GLY A 215 24.50 -4.29 27.64
N ARG A 216 23.28 -4.19 27.09
CA ARG A 216 22.38 -5.34 26.85
C ARG A 216 22.43 -5.91 25.44
N PHE A 217 23.60 -5.88 24.80
CA PHE A 217 23.77 -6.40 23.43
C PHE A 217 23.31 -7.85 23.28
N GLY A 218 23.68 -8.72 24.18
CA GLY A 218 23.43 -10.15 24.07
C GLY A 218 21.94 -10.51 24.13
N GLU A 219 21.13 -9.80 24.89
CA GLU A 219 19.68 -10.07 25.02
C GLU A 219 18.89 -9.56 23.80
N ALA A 220 19.20 -8.36 23.35
CA ALA A 220 18.57 -7.78 22.16
C ALA A 220 18.95 -8.56 20.88
N PHE A 221 20.21 -9.00 20.79
CA PHE A 221 20.69 -9.83 19.68
C PHE A 221 20.00 -11.20 19.64
N ARG A 222 19.79 -11.85 20.80
CA ARG A 222 19.09 -13.14 20.87
C ARG A 222 17.66 -13.09 20.35
N ARG A 223 16.93 -11.96 20.52
CA ARG A 223 15.59 -11.80 19.95
C ARG A 223 15.63 -11.74 18.43
N LEU A 224 16.58 -11.01 17.87
CA LEU A 224 16.79 -10.95 16.42
C LEU A 224 17.22 -12.31 15.88
N GLU A 225 18.16 -13.00 16.55
CA GLU A 225 18.63 -14.34 16.19
C GLU A 225 17.47 -15.36 16.20
N ALA A 226 16.64 -15.37 17.23
CA ALA A 226 15.45 -16.23 17.29
C ALA A 226 14.45 -15.95 16.15
N ALA A 227 14.25 -14.66 15.78
CA ALA A 227 13.41 -14.31 14.64
C ALA A 227 14.01 -14.77 13.31
N LEU A 228 15.32 -14.69 13.15
CA LEU A 228 16.04 -15.19 11.97
C LEU A 228 15.99 -16.72 11.87
N ASP A 229 16.13 -17.44 12.99
CA ASP A 229 16.02 -18.90 13.04
C ASP A 229 14.61 -19.36 12.65
N GLU A 230 13.57 -18.70 13.19
CA GLU A 230 12.18 -18.99 12.80
C GLU A 230 11.95 -18.71 11.32
N HIS A 231 12.49 -17.60 10.79
CA HIS A 231 12.41 -17.26 9.37
C HIS A 231 13.11 -18.30 8.50
N HIS A 232 14.33 -18.75 8.89
CA HIS A 232 15.04 -19.82 8.21
C HIS A 232 14.26 -21.14 8.23
N ALA A 233 13.71 -21.52 9.38
CA ALA A 233 12.86 -22.70 9.51
C ALA A 233 11.59 -22.59 8.63
N ALA A 234 11.00 -21.40 8.52
CA ALA A 234 9.84 -21.14 7.65
C ALA A 234 10.22 -21.18 6.15
N MET A 235 11.40 -20.69 5.78
CA MET A 235 11.93 -20.82 4.41
C MET A 235 12.14 -22.27 4.02
N LEU A 236 12.76 -23.07 4.87
CA LEU A 236 12.89 -24.50 4.62
C LEU A 236 11.53 -25.20 4.54
N ALA A 237 10.59 -24.80 5.37
CA ALA A 237 9.25 -25.40 5.37
C ALA A 237 8.44 -25.10 4.10
N ILE A 238 8.63 -23.96 3.42
CA ILE A 238 7.92 -23.66 2.17
C ILE A 238 8.46 -24.47 0.99
N GLU A 239 9.74 -24.86 1.04
CA GLU A 239 10.34 -25.72 0.04
C GLU A 239 10.05 -27.22 0.32
N LEU A 240 10.32 -27.68 1.54
CA LEU A 240 10.29 -29.11 1.85
C LEU A 240 8.89 -29.68 2.04
N LYS A 241 7.92 -28.93 2.61
CA LYS A 241 6.58 -29.48 2.87
C LYS A 241 5.73 -29.71 1.62
N PRO A 242 5.77 -28.83 0.58
CA PRO A 242 5.10 -29.11 -0.68
C PRO A 242 5.83 -30.12 -1.57
N ALA A 243 7.16 -30.26 -1.42
CA ALA A 243 8.01 -31.04 -2.31
C ALA A 243 7.55 -32.51 -2.52
N PRO A 244 7.16 -33.30 -1.50
CA PRO A 244 6.71 -34.67 -1.71
C PRO A 244 5.47 -34.74 -2.61
N TRP A 245 4.53 -33.81 -2.44
CA TRP A 245 3.33 -33.72 -3.25
C TRP A 245 3.59 -33.23 -4.66
N LEU A 246 4.57 -32.33 -4.84
CA LEU A 246 5.03 -31.87 -6.14
C LEU A 246 5.71 -33.00 -6.91
N VAL A 247 6.56 -33.79 -6.25
CA VAL A 247 7.16 -35.00 -6.83
C VAL A 247 6.07 -36.02 -7.19
N ALA A 248 5.09 -36.22 -6.30
CA ALA A 248 3.96 -37.10 -6.59
C ALA A 248 3.14 -36.60 -7.78
N TYR A 249 2.96 -35.28 -7.94
CA TYR A 249 2.31 -34.67 -9.09
C TYR A 249 3.04 -35.02 -10.41
N GLY A 250 4.36 -34.82 -10.46
CA GLY A 250 5.19 -35.18 -11.62
C GLY A 250 5.14 -36.68 -11.91
N PHE A 251 5.34 -37.50 -10.90
CA PHE A 251 5.30 -38.96 -11.01
C PHE A 251 3.95 -39.46 -11.54
N LEU A 252 2.83 -38.93 -11.03
CA LEU A 252 1.48 -39.32 -11.48
C LEU A 252 1.21 -38.88 -12.92
N LEU A 253 1.74 -37.76 -13.37
CA LEU A 253 1.69 -37.37 -14.80
C LEU A 253 2.45 -38.40 -15.65
N GLU A 254 3.65 -38.82 -15.23
CA GLU A 254 4.48 -39.75 -15.96
C GLU A 254 3.93 -41.20 -15.95
N THR A 255 3.08 -41.58 -14.97
CA THR A 255 2.41 -42.89 -15.01
C THR A 255 1.52 -43.04 -16.25
N GLY A 256 0.98 -41.95 -16.79
CA GLY A 256 0.30 -41.94 -18.09
C GLY A 256 1.22 -42.38 -19.23
N TYR A 257 2.51 -42.01 -19.20
CA TYR A 257 3.48 -42.44 -20.18
C TYR A 257 3.78 -43.94 -20.09
N VAL A 258 3.97 -44.45 -18.88
CA VAL A 258 4.16 -45.89 -18.65
C VAL A 258 2.95 -46.69 -19.12
N SER A 259 1.73 -46.19 -18.77
CA SER A 259 0.48 -46.82 -19.22
C SER A 259 0.34 -46.82 -20.73
N LEU A 260 0.80 -45.73 -21.37
CA LEU A 260 0.83 -45.59 -22.83
C LEU A 260 1.74 -46.63 -23.49
N VAL A 261 2.96 -46.85 -22.95
CA VAL A 261 3.91 -47.86 -23.42
C VAL A 261 3.30 -49.27 -23.31
N LEU A 262 2.71 -49.59 -22.17
CA LEU A 262 2.14 -50.91 -21.89
C LEU A 262 0.90 -51.19 -22.77
N ALA A 263 -0.07 -50.27 -22.83
CA ALA A 263 -1.28 -50.43 -23.61
C ALA A 263 -0.99 -50.39 -25.10
N GLY A 264 -0.17 -49.42 -25.54
CA GLY A 264 0.24 -49.26 -26.94
C GLY A 264 1.03 -50.46 -27.46
N GLY A 265 1.98 -50.95 -26.67
CA GLY A 265 2.76 -52.16 -26.99
C GLY A 265 1.85 -53.39 -27.12
N ARG A 266 0.87 -53.56 -26.22
CA ARG A 266 -0.12 -54.64 -26.30
C ARG A 266 -0.99 -54.56 -27.57
N TRP A 267 -1.49 -53.37 -27.91
CA TRP A 267 -2.31 -53.18 -29.10
C TRP A 267 -1.52 -53.30 -30.38
N LEU A 268 -0.25 -52.88 -30.40
CA LEU A 268 0.67 -53.10 -31.49
C LEU A 268 0.91 -54.58 -31.72
N ALA A 269 1.23 -55.36 -30.64
CA ALA A 269 1.42 -56.80 -30.72
C ALA A 269 0.16 -57.57 -31.19
N ALA A 270 -1.04 -57.04 -30.85
CA ALA A 270 -2.31 -57.56 -31.29
C ALA A 270 -2.68 -57.18 -32.77
N GLY A 271 -1.85 -56.39 -33.44
CA GLY A 271 -2.10 -55.91 -34.81
C GLY A 271 -3.25 -54.88 -34.92
N THR A 272 -3.69 -54.32 -33.82
CA THR A 272 -4.83 -53.37 -33.76
C THR A 272 -4.40 -51.90 -33.71
N LEU A 273 -3.10 -51.64 -33.71
CA LEU A 273 -2.50 -50.30 -33.68
C LEU A 273 -1.35 -50.25 -34.72
N ALA A 274 -1.28 -49.18 -35.49
CA ALA A 274 -0.20 -48.93 -36.40
C ALA A 274 1.09 -48.48 -35.65
N PRO A 275 2.30 -48.94 -36.04
CA PRO A 275 3.55 -48.58 -35.38
C PRO A 275 3.82 -47.08 -35.33
N GLU A 276 3.53 -46.35 -36.43
CA GLU A 276 3.73 -44.89 -36.54
C GLU A 276 2.86 -44.14 -35.57
N VAL A 277 1.64 -44.62 -35.30
CA VAL A 277 0.73 -44.00 -34.30
C VAL A 277 1.32 -44.16 -32.90
N LEU A 278 1.81 -45.36 -32.54
CA LEU A 278 2.42 -45.56 -31.24
C LEU A 278 3.65 -44.67 -31.07
N VAL A 279 4.56 -44.62 -32.05
CA VAL A 279 5.74 -43.77 -32.02
C VAL A 279 5.36 -42.30 -31.87
N ALA A 280 4.35 -41.83 -32.59
CA ALA A 280 3.84 -40.48 -32.47
C ALA A 280 3.37 -40.19 -31.04
N PHE A 281 2.56 -41.07 -30.42
CA PHE A 281 2.11 -40.91 -29.06
C PHE A 281 3.29 -40.88 -28.06
N LEU A 282 4.29 -41.75 -28.18
CA LEU A 282 5.45 -41.76 -27.30
C LEU A 282 6.28 -40.48 -27.38
N VAL A 283 6.41 -39.89 -28.56
CA VAL A 283 7.15 -38.65 -28.76
C VAL A 283 6.34 -37.42 -28.27
N LEU A 284 5.02 -37.38 -28.60
CA LEU A 284 4.19 -36.22 -28.35
C LEU A 284 3.69 -36.16 -26.90
N ALA A 285 3.61 -37.27 -26.18
CA ALA A 285 3.20 -37.29 -24.76
C ALA A 285 4.16 -36.53 -23.84
N LEU A 286 5.48 -36.62 -24.09
CA LEU A 286 6.49 -36.00 -23.24
C LEU A 286 6.34 -34.47 -23.15
N PRO A 287 6.26 -33.71 -24.27
CA PRO A 287 6.03 -32.26 -24.20
C PRO A 287 4.68 -31.90 -23.57
N VAL A 288 3.63 -32.73 -23.73
CA VAL A 288 2.35 -32.52 -23.06
C VAL A 288 2.49 -32.62 -21.55
N TYR A 289 3.11 -33.66 -21.03
CA TYR A 289 3.30 -33.82 -19.58
C TYR A 289 4.21 -32.75 -18.99
N ARG A 290 5.33 -32.42 -19.66
CA ARG A 290 6.21 -31.33 -19.25
C ARG A 290 5.45 -30.02 -19.15
N GLN A 291 4.66 -29.68 -20.15
CA GLN A 291 3.92 -28.43 -20.16
C GLN A 291 2.81 -28.40 -19.08
N LEU A 292 2.13 -29.54 -18.85
CA LEU A 292 1.16 -29.66 -17.77
C LEU A 292 1.83 -29.51 -16.39
N PHE A 293 3.04 -30.04 -16.21
CA PHE A 293 3.83 -29.84 -14.98
C PHE A 293 4.15 -28.36 -14.75
N GLU A 294 4.67 -27.65 -15.77
CA GLU A 294 5.00 -26.23 -15.71
C GLU A 294 3.77 -25.36 -15.44
N VAL A 295 2.64 -25.66 -16.08
CA VAL A 295 1.37 -24.98 -15.83
C VAL A 295 0.90 -25.22 -14.38
N GLY A 296 1.03 -26.45 -13.89
CA GLY A 296 0.70 -26.80 -12.51
C GLY A 296 1.53 -25.98 -11.50
N LEU A 297 2.85 -25.89 -11.73
CA LEU A 297 3.75 -25.08 -10.90
C LEU A 297 3.38 -23.60 -10.95
N SER A 298 3.08 -23.08 -12.13
CA SER A 298 2.68 -21.68 -12.34
C SER A 298 1.38 -21.31 -11.60
N THR A 299 0.48 -22.28 -11.34
CA THR A 299 -0.75 -22.01 -10.57
C THR A 299 -0.48 -21.62 -9.11
N MET A 300 0.67 -21.96 -8.55
CA MET A 300 1.06 -21.51 -7.20
C MET A 300 1.28 -20.00 -7.18
N LEU A 301 2.00 -19.46 -8.18
CA LEU A 301 2.25 -18.01 -8.30
C LEU A 301 0.94 -17.23 -8.48
N LEU A 302 0.02 -17.77 -9.29
CA LEU A 302 -1.32 -17.16 -9.48
C LEU A 302 -2.11 -17.02 -8.17
N ARG A 303 -1.93 -17.94 -7.22
CA ARG A 303 -2.58 -17.87 -5.90
C ARG A 303 -1.97 -16.81 -5.00
N PHE A 304 -0.64 -16.64 -5.03
CA PHE A 304 0.03 -15.57 -4.30
C PHE A 304 -0.43 -14.21 -4.79
N ALA A 305 -0.40 -13.98 -6.09
CA ALA A 305 -0.84 -12.74 -6.68
C ALA A 305 -2.34 -12.44 -6.41
N ARG A 306 -3.20 -13.47 -6.34
CA ARG A 306 -4.62 -13.29 -5.96
C ARG A 306 -4.76 -12.78 -4.52
N ARG A 307 -3.89 -13.19 -3.59
CA ARG A 307 -3.90 -12.67 -2.21
C ARG A 307 -3.45 -11.21 -2.14
N SER A 308 -2.37 -10.88 -2.85
CA SER A 308 -1.90 -9.49 -2.96
C SER A 308 -2.97 -8.59 -3.58
N LEU A 309 -3.62 -9.05 -4.65
CA LEU A 309 -4.75 -8.35 -5.25
C LEU A 309 -5.89 -8.11 -4.25
N ALA A 310 -6.27 -9.13 -3.47
CA ALA A 310 -7.32 -8.99 -2.46
C ALA A 310 -6.95 -7.97 -1.36
N ARG A 311 -5.67 -7.89 -0.97
CA ARG A 311 -5.19 -6.87 -0.01
C ARG A 311 -5.27 -5.45 -0.57
N ILE A 312 -5.01 -5.28 -1.87
CA ILE A 312 -5.15 -3.99 -2.54
C ILE A 312 -6.63 -3.63 -2.71
N GLU A 313 -7.47 -4.60 -3.11
CA GLU A 313 -8.93 -4.39 -3.20
C GLU A 313 -9.54 -3.99 -1.84
N GLN A 314 -9.01 -4.49 -0.71
CA GLN A 314 -9.42 -4.05 0.63
C GLN A 314 -9.18 -2.56 0.87
N ILE A 315 -8.06 -1.99 0.38
CA ILE A 315 -7.82 -0.55 0.48
C ILE A 315 -8.90 0.21 -0.29
N LEU A 316 -9.20 -0.21 -1.52
CA LEU A 316 -10.21 0.44 -2.36
C LEU A 316 -11.66 0.25 -1.87
N ALA A 317 -11.90 -0.77 -1.03
CA ALA A 317 -13.20 -1.03 -0.44
C ALA A 317 -13.48 -0.19 0.84
N GLU A 318 -12.44 0.41 1.42
CA GLU A 318 -12.61 1.28 2.58
C GLU A 318 -13.44 2.52 2.20
N PRO A 319 -14.41 2.91 3.02
CA PRO A 319 -15.23 4.07 2.72
C PRO A 319 -14.40 5.36 2.83
N ALA A 320 -14.40 6.15 1.76
CA ALA A 320 -13.87 7.51 1.77
C ALA A 320 -14.73 8.42 2.66
N LEU A 321 -14.16 9.55 3.10
CA LEU A 321 -14.95 10.59 3.75
C LEU A 321 -16.05 11.04 2.78
N PRO A 322 -17.31 11.14 3.25
CA PRO A 322 -18.42 11.60 2.41
C PRO A 322 -18.17 13.03 1.94
N GLU A 323 -18.27 13.28 0.65
CA GLU A 323 -18.18 14.63 0.10
C GLU A 323 -19.56 15.10 -0.37
N PRO A 324 -19.95 16.36 -0.06
CA PRO A 324 -21.24 16.89 -0.48
C PRO A 324 -21.26 17.12 -2.00
N ALA A 325 -22.40 16.81 -2.63
CA ALA A 325 -22.60 17.07 -4.07
C ALA A 325 -22.66 18.56 -4.39
N ASP A 326 -23.15 19.39 -3.45
CA ASP A 326 -23.24 20.85 -3.54
C ASP A 326 -22.61 21.48 -2.29
N PRO A 327 -21.30 21.81 -2.33
CA PRO A 327 -20.57 22.35 -1.19
C PRO A 327 -21.09 23.71 -0.76
N ARG A 328 -21.42 23.86 0.53
CA ARG A 328 -21.83 25.12 1.15
C ARG A 328 -20.61 25.89 1.64
N LEU A 329 -20.40 27.10 1.14
CA LEU A 329 -19.31 27.95 1.63
C LEU A 329 -19.69 28.59 3.00
N PRO A 330 -18.73 28.65 3.95
CA PRO A 330 -18.95 29.26 5.24
C PRO A 330 -19.14 30.78 5.10
N GLN A 331 -20.08 31.34 5.86
CA GLN A 331 -20.36 32.79 5.88
C GLN A 331 -19.66 33.52 7.02
N GLY A 332 -18.48 33.04 7.42
CA GLY A 332 -17.67 33.57 8.50
C GLY A 332 -16.65 32.59 9.00
N HIS A 333 -15.96 32.92 10.08
CA HIS A 333 -14.84 32.14 10.60
C HIS A 333 -15.04 31.71 12.06
N GLY A 334 -16.23 31.89 12.63
CA GLY A 334 -16.58 31.34 13.95
C GLY A 334 -16.88 29.83 13.83
N ILE A 335 -16.53 29.08 14.86
CA ILE A 335 -16.71 27.63 14.90
C ILE A 335 -17.64 27.29 16.09
N VAL A 336 -18.67 26.48 15.84
CA VAL A 336 -19.64 26.07 16.85
C VAL A 336 -19.68 24.54 16.93
N PHE A 337 -19.58 24.01 18.15
CA PHE A 337 -19.75 22.60 18.46
C PHE A 337 -21.12 22.40 19.11
N GLU A 338 -21.93 21.48 18.59
CA GLU A 338 -23.27 21.16 19.07
C GLU A 338 -23.37 19.68 19.41
N ASP A 339 -23.42 19.32 20.69
CA ASP A 339 -23.50 17.97 21.27
C ASP A 339 -22.51 16.96 20.64
N VAL A 340 -21.27 17.37 20.44
CA VAL A 340 -20.27 16.58 19.72
C VAL A 340 -19.80 15.41 20.56
N ARG A 341 -19.99 14.19 20.00
CA ARG A 341 -19.45 12.93 20.54
C ARG A 341 -18.53 12.29 19.53
N PHE A 342 -17.41 11.78 20.04
CA PHE A 342 -16.41 11.16 19.18
C PHE A 342 -15.57 10.10 19.90
N ALA A 343 -15.33 8.98 19.22
CA ALA A 343 -14.34 7.96 19.59
C ALA A 343 -13.51 7.55 18.36
N TYR A 344 -12.21 7.30 18.52
CA TYR A 344 -11.34 6.86 17.41
C TYR A 344 -11.69 5.47 16.90
N GLU A 345 -12.20 4.60 17.76
CA GLU A 345 -12.65 3.25 17.40
C GLU A 345 -14.12 3.06 17.78
N LYS A 346 -14.90 2.55 16.83
CA LYS A 346 -16.28 2.11 17.08
C LYS A 346 -16.28 0.71 17.74
N HIS A 347 -15.65 0.55 18.90
CA HIS A 347 -15.84 -0.67 19.69
C HIS A 347 -17.09 -0.49 20.57
N GLU A 348 -17.99 -1.47 20.53
CA GLU A 348 -19.08 -1.54 21.48
C GLU A 348 -18.51 -1.56 22.91
N GLY A 349 -18.66 -0.45 23.64
CA GLY A 349 -18.17 -0.29 25.02
C GLY A 349 -16.91 0.56 25.21
N GLY A 350 -16.30 1.13 24.15
CA GLY A 350 -15.21 2.10 24.26
C GLY A 350 -15.71 3.45 24.78
N ALA A 351 -15.11 4.00 25.85
CA ALA A 351 -15.45 5.33 26.33
C ALA A 351 -15.17 6.38 25.24
N PRO A 352 -16.11 7.32 24.97
CA PRO A 352 -15.90 8.36 24.00
C PRO A 352 -14.73 9.27 24.40
N VAL A 353 -13.94 9.72 23.42
CA VAL A 353 -12.86 10.69 23.66
C VAL A 353 -13.42 12.10 23.84
N LEU A 354 -14.53 12.42 23.16
CA LEU A 354 -15.35 13.60 23.39
C LEU A 354 -16.78 13.15 23.67
N ASP A 355 -17.42 13.69 24.72
CA ASP A 355 -18.74 13.29 25.18
C ASP A 355 -19.65 14.52 25.39
N GLY A 356 -20.43 14.86 24.36
CA GLY A 356 -21.41 15.93 24.44
C GLY A 356 -20.77 17.33 24.53
N VAL A 357 -19.72 17.59 23.77
CA VAL A 357 -19.02 18.89 23.79
C VAL A 357 -19.88 19.94 23.09
N ASN A 358 -20.17 21.01 23.84
CA ASN A 358 -20.87 22.20 23.36
C ASN A 358 -19.99 23.44 23.60
N CYS A 359 -19.53 24.08 22.54
CA CYS A 359 -18.77 25.34 22.65
C CYS A 359 -18.82 26.17 21.38
N GLU A 360 -18.51 27.44 21.54
CA GLU A 360 -18.37 28.39 20.46
C GLU A 360 -16.97 29.01 20.51
N ILE A 361 -16.29 29.01 19.38
CA ILE A 361 -15.00 29.65 19.15
C ILE A 361 -15.28 30.90 18.32
N PRO A 362 -15.07 32.10 18.90
CA PRO A 362 -15.36 33.35 18.21
C PRO A 362 -14.43 33.58 17.03
N ALA A 363 -14.93 34.26 16.00
CA ALA A 363 -14.12 34.70 14.86
C ALA A 363 -13.11 35.78 15.30
N GLN A 364 -11.94 35.82 14.64
CA GLN A 364 -10.92 36.86 14.82
C GLN A 364 -10.40 37.00 16.27
N GLY A 365 -10.06 35.89 16.90
CA GLY A 365 -9.51 35.89 18.25
C GLY A 365 -8.71 34.63 18.53
N LEU A 366 -8.00 34.63 19.65
CA LEU A 366 -7.23 33.47 20.14
C LEU A 366 -8.08 32.67 21.14
N THR A 367 -8.46 31.47 20.75
CA THR A 367 -9.06 30.50 21.67
C THR A 367 -8.02 29.45 22.06
N ALA A 368 -7.75 29.32 23.35
CA ALA A 368 -6.85 28.32 23.89
C ALA A 368 -7.62 27.10 24.41
N ILE A 369 -7.15 25.90 24.08
CA ILE A 369 -7.67 24.65 24.61
C ILE A 369 -6.66 24.11 25.62
N VAL A 370 -7.10 23.93 26.86
CA VAL A 370 -6.24 23.45 27.97
C VAL A 370 -6.90 22.27 28.69
N GLY A 371 -6.11 21.51 29.45
CA GLY A 371 -6.60 20.36 30.19
C GLY A 371 -5.52 19.29 30.37
N PRO A 372 -5.76 18.25 31.16
CA PRO A 372 -4.82 17.13 31.34
C PRO A 372 -4.47 16.41 30.05
N SER A 373 -3.40 15.63 30.06
CA SER A 373 -3.11 14.70 28.96
C SER A 373 -4.27 13.70 28.80
N GLY A 374 -4.66 13.40 27.55
CA GLY A 374 -5.79 12.52 27.27
C GLY A 374 -7.19 13.15 27.41
N ALA A 375 -7.30 14.46 27.71
CA ALA A 375 -8.62 15.14 27.85
C ALA A 375 -9.40 15.33 26.52
N GLY A 376 -8.79 15.03 25.36
CA GLY A 376 -9.43 15.19 24.05
C GLY A 376 -9.06 16.48 23.30
N LYS A 377 -8.04 17.23 23.74
CA LYS A 377 -7.64 18.53 23.15
C LYS A 377 -7.27 18.41 21.67
N SER A 378 -6.33 17.55 21.31
CA SER A 378 -5.91 17.34 19.90
C SER A 378 -7.05 16.76 19.06
N THR A 379 -7.91 15.94 19.65
CA THR A 379 -9.10 15.41 18.98
C THR A 379 -10.04 16.53 18.53
N LEU A 380 -10.27 17.53 19.37
CA LEU A 380 -11.12 18.68 19.05
C LEU A 380 -10.55 19.46 17.86
N VAL A 381 -9.24 19.72 17.83
CA VAL A 381 -8.55 20.40 16.73
C VAL A 381 -8.59 19.56 15.45
N HIS A 382 -8.37 18.25 15.56
CA HIS A 382 -8.42 17.33 14.42
C HIS A 382 -9.81 17.25 13.79
N LEU A 383 -10.87 17.34 14.60
CA LEU A 383 -12.25 17.38 14.11
C LEU A 383 -12.56 18.70 13.39
N ILE A 384 -12.03 19.86 13.85
CA ILE A 384 -12.16 21.14 13.11
C ILE A 384 -11.47 21.02 11.73
N ALA A 385 -10.31 20.38 11.66
CA ALA A 385 -9.61 20.10 10.40
C ALA A 385 -10.30 19.03 9.54
N ARG A 386 -11.39 18.42 10.02
CA ARG A 386 -12.09 17.30 9.38
C ARG A 386 -11.17 16.16 8.98
N LEU A 387 -10.17 15.86 9.80
CA LEU A 387 -9.35 14.65 9.66
C LEU A 387 -10.16 13.39 10.02
N TRP A 388 -11.26 13.55 10.75
CA TRP A 388 -12.33 12.61 11.05
C TRP A 388 -13.66 13.33 11.03
N ASP A 389 -14.73 12.64 10.69
CA ASP A 389 -16.09 13.12 10.91
C ASP A 389 -16.59 12.76 12.31
N VAL A 390 -17.42 13.60 12.90
CA VAL A 390 -18.07 13.33 14.18
C VAL A 390 -19.06 12.17 14.07
N GLN A 391 -19.24 11.42 15.16
CA GLN A 391 -20.19 10.31 15.21
C GLN A 391 -21.59 10.81 15.53
N ASP A 392 -21.70 11.72 16.52
CA ASP A 392 -22.94 12.37 16.91
C ASP A 392 -22.70 13.88 17.06
N GLY A 393 -23.75 14.65 16.89
CA GLY A 393 -23.68 16.09 16.92
C GLY A 393 -23.21 16.74 15.60
N SER A 394 -22.85 18.01 15.67
CA SER A 394 -22.36 18.77 14.52
C SER A 394 -21.24 19.74 14.89
N ILE A 395 -20.36 20.02 13.93
CA ILE A 395 -19.37 21.10 14.00
C ILE A 395 -19.67 22.03 12.83
N ARG A 396 -19.95 23.30 13.12
CA ARG A 396 -20.28 24.30 12.11
C ARG A 396 -19.19 25.35 12.01
N LEU A 397 -18.84 25.71 10.80
CA LEU A 397 -17.95 26.80 10.46
C LEU A 397 -18.74 27.88 9.71
N GLY A 398 -18.81 29.11 10.26
CA GLY A 398 -19.57 30.19 9.65
C GLY A 398 -21.01 29.81 9.34
N GLY A 399 -21.67 29.01 10.20
CA GLY A 399 -23.04 28.54 10.07
C GLY A 399 -23.23 27.27 9.24
N ALA A 400 -22.26 26.82 8.43
CA ALA A 400 -22.36 25.60 7.65
C ALA A 400 -21.70 24.41 8.40
N ASP A 401 -22.33 23.22 8.36
CA ASP A 401 -21.73 22.00 8.91
C ASP A 401 -20.47 21.65 8.11
N LEU A 402 -19.40 21.19 8.79
CA LEU A 402 -18.15 20.82 8.13
C LEU A 402 -18.36 19.74 7.05
N ARG A 403 -19.34 18.86 7.25
CA ARG A 403 -19.70 17.81 6.28
C ARG A 403 -20.32 18.37 5.00
N ASP A 404 -21.01 19.52 5.09
CA ASP A 404 -21.63 20.20 3.96
C ASP A 404 -20.66 21.13 3.20
N ILE A 405 -19.53 21.54 3.83
CA ILE A 405 -18.53 22.41 3.20
C ILE A 405 -17.68 21.62 2.19
N GLY A 406 -17.42 20.34 2.45
CA GLY A 406 -16.49 19.52 1.68
C GLY A 406 -15.01 19.75 2.05
N THR A 407 -14.21 18.70 1.93
CA THR A 407 -12.83 18.68 2.45
C THR A 407 -11.92 19.72 1.76
N ASP A 408 -11.95 19.80 0.43
CA ASP A 408 -11.11 20.72 -0.33
C ASP A 408 -11.48 22.19 -0.07
N ALA A 409 -12.78 22.50 0.10
CA ALA A 409 -13.23 23.84 0.43
C ALA A 409 -12.85 24.22 1.87
N LEU A 410 -13.04 23.31 2.82
CA LEU A 410 -12.65 23.51 4.21
C LEU A 410 -11.14 23.77 4.35
N HIS A 411 -10.32 22.95 3.69
CA HIS A 411 -8.87 23.11 3.75
C HIS A 411 -8.35 24.41 3.12
N ARG A 412 -9.10 25.10 2.28
CA ARG A 412 -8.78 26.47 1.87
C ARG A 412 -8.95 27.50 3.01
N HIS A 413 -9.86 27.24 3.94
CA HIS A 413 -10.15 28.12 5.07
C HIS A 413 -9.34 27.81 6.34
N VAL A 414 -8.74 26.62 6.43
CA VAL A 414 -8.03 26.14 7.62
C VAL A 414 -6.57 25.90 7.31
N ALA A 415 -5.64 26.45 8.08
CA ALA A 415 -4.24 26.06 8.14
C ALA A 415 -3.97 25.38 9.49
N MET A 416 -3.14 24.33 9.49
CA MET A 416 -2.77 23.60 10.68
C MET A 416 -1.25 23.52 10.82
N VAL A 417 -0.77 23.78 12.03
CA VAL A 417 0.60 23.55 12.46
C VAL A 417 0.58 22.37 13.42
N PHE A 418 1.16 21.25 13.00
CA PHE A 418 1.20 20.00 13.76
C PHE A 418 2.29 20.03 14.83
N GLN A 419 2.12 19.22 15.86
CA GLN A 419 3.12 18.98 16.90
C GLN A 419 4.39 18.35 16.30
N ASP A 420 4.22 17.25 15.54
CA ASP A 420 5.30 16.60 14.83
C ASP A 420 5.38 17.14 13.41
N VAL A 421 6.41 17.93 13.12
CA VAL A 421 6.61 18.54 11.81
C VAL A 421 7.27 17.56 10.87
N LEU A 422 6.55 17.20 9.79
CA LEU A 422 7.10 16.44 8.68
C LEU A 422 7.61 17.38 7.58
N LEU A 423 8.88 17.21 7.21
CA LEU A 423 9.46 17.81 6.01
C LEU A 423 9.62 16.73 4.94
N PHE A 424 9.35 17.11 3.69
CA PHE A 424 9.48 16.22 2.54
C PHE A 424 10.86 16.35 1.92
N SER A 425 11.33 15.28 1.29
CA SER A 425 12.53 15.33 0.44
C SER A 425 12.34 16.37 -0.65
N GLY A 426 13.32 17.25 -0.84
CA GLY A 426 13.26 18.38 -1.77
C GLY A 426 13.89 19.63 -1.18
N THR A 427 13.84 20.73 -1.88
CA THR A 427 14.45 21.99 -1.40
C THR A 427 13.66 22.60 -0.23
N VAL A 428 14.28 23.47 0.55
CA VAL A 428 13.58 24.29 1.55
C VAL A 428 12.43 25.07 0.89
N LEU A 429 12.66 25.62 -0.31
CA LEU A 429 11.65 26.34 -1.07
C LEU A 429 10.46 25.46 -1.44
N ASP A 430 10.69 24.22 -1.90
CA ASP A 430 9.62 23.26 -2.21
C ASP A 430 8.80 22.94 -0.95
N ASN A 431 9.48 22.77 0.17
CA ASN A 431 8.83 22.55 1.45
C ASN A 431 7.95 23.74 1.89
N LEU A 432 8.38 24.96 1.66
CA LEU A 432 7.56 26.15 1.94
C LEU A 432 6.34 26.21 1.01
N ARG A 433 6.51 25.91 -0.28
CA ARG A 433 5.46 25.92 -1.30
C ARG A 433 4.36 24.88 -1.09
N ILE A 434 4.53 23.90 -0.21
CA ILE A 434 3.43 23.02 0.22
C ILE A 434 2.25 23.85 0.77
N GLY A 435 2.51 25.00 1.41
CA GLY A 435 1.46 25.91 1.86
C GLY A 435 0.67 26.55 0.71
N ARG A 436 1.35 26.89 -0.39
CA ARG A 436 0.78 27.44 -1.62
C ARG A 436 1.70 27.14 -2.82
N PRO A 437 1.36 26.14 -3.66
CA PRO A 437 2.23 25.66 -4.73
C PRO A 437 2.61 26.70 -5.79
N ASP A 438 1.72 27.64 -6.06
CA ASP A 438 1.87 28.73 -7.04
C ASP A 438 2.56 29.99 -6.48
N ALA A 439 3.01 29.95 -5.21
CA ALA A 439 3.68 31.09 -4.61
C ALA A 439 5.02 31.39 -5.28
N SER A 440 5.31 32.69 -5.49
CA SER A 440 6.61 33.11 -5.97
C SER A 440 7.72 32.87 -4.91
N ARG A 441 8.98 32.92 -5.35
CA ARG A 441 10.12 32.78 -4.44
C ARG A 441 10.13 33.90 -3.40
N GLU A 442 9.79 35.12 -3.81
CA GLU A 442 9.76 36.30 -2.97
C GLU A 442 8.68 36.17 -1.88
N GLN A 443 7.50 35.64 -2.23
CA GLN A 443 6.43 35.37 -1.29
C GLN A 443 6.84 34.31 -0.25
N ALA A 444 7.52 33.26 -0.67
CA ALA A 444 8.05 32.23 0.24
C ALA A 444 9.13 32.80 1.19
N ILE A 445 10.01 33.69 0.68
CA ILE A 445 11.02 34.38 1.48
C ILE A 445 10.36 35.29 2.52
N GLU A 446 9.35 36.07 2.14
CA GLU A 446 8.62 36.93 3.07
C GLU A 446 7.90 36.11 4.15
N ALA A 447 7.24 35.00 3.79
CA ALA A 447 6.64 34.10 4.76
C ALA A 447 7.68 33.52 5.73
N ALA A 448 8.88 33.18 5.22
CA ALA A 448 9.98 32.68 6.07
C ALA A 448 10.56 33.76 6.98
N LYS A 449 10.61 35.03 6.57
CA LYS A 449 11.00 36.17 7.44
C LYS A 449 10.02 36.34 8.59
N HIS A 450 8.72 36.36 8.30
CA HIS A 450 7.67 36.45 9.31
C HIS A 450 7.64 35.26 10.28
N ALA A 451 8.05 34.08 9.80
CA ALA A 451 8.20 32.87 10.60
C ALA A 451 9.54 32.79 11.37
N GLN A 452 10.36 33.85 11.34
CA GLN A 452 11.72 33.84 11.92
C GLN A 452 12.61 32.69 11.40
N ALA A 453 12.34 32.24 10.16
CA ALA A 453 13.06 31.13 9.51
C ALA A 453 14.17 31.59 8.56
N HIS A 454 14.09 32.82 8.04
CA HIS A 454 15.00 33.34 7.01
C HIS A 454 16.47 33.27 7.44
N GLY A 455 16.78 33.64 8.69
CA GLY A 455 18.15 33.69 9.18
C GLY A 455 18.86 32.33 9.12
N PHE A 456 18.25 31.28 9.67
CA PHE A 456 18.87 29.95 9.63
C PHE A 456 18.85 29.36 8.21
N ILE A 457 17.80 29.61 7.39
CA ILE A 457 17.75 29.16 6.00
C ILE A 457 18.94 29.73 5.21
N MET A 458 19.23 31.02 5.36
CA MET A 458 20.37 31.64 4.68
C MET A 458 21.74 31.17 5.20
N ALA A 459 21.80 30.57 6.39
CA ALA A 459 23.00 29.93 6.93
C ALA A 459 23.23 28.51 6.38
N LEU A 460 22.23 27.90 5.72
CA LEU A 460 22.38 26.62 5.04
C LEU A 460 23.26 26.75 3.79
N PRO A 461 23.94 25.68 3.35
CA PRO A 461 24.94 25.74 2.25
C PRO A 461 24.43 26.34 0.95
N GLN A 462 23.13 26.15 0.63
CA GLN A 462 22.49 26.65 -0.60
C GLN A 462 21.25 27.51 -0.27
N GLY A 463 21.08 27.96 0.97
CA GLY A 463 19.95 28.76 1.40
C GLY A 463 18.60 28.04 1.12
N TYR A 464 17.69 28.71 0.42
CA TYR A 464 16.39 28.17 0.04
C TYR A 464 16.44 26.99 -0.93
N ASP A 465 17.54 26.81 -1.65
CA ASP A 465 17.75 25.72 -2.61
C ASP A 465 18.45 24.50 -1.96
N THR A 466 18.74 24.58 -0.65
CA THR A 466 19.28 23.44 0.10
C THR A 466 18.27 22.30 0.07
N VAL A 467 18.73 21.12 -0.39
CA VAL A 467 17.92 19.89 -0.40
C VAL A 467 17.91 19.29 1.00
N LEU A 468 16.72 19.05 1.51
CA LEU A 468 16.48 18.42 2.82
C LEU A 468 16.35 16.90 2.65
N ASP A 469 16.93 16.17 3.59
CA ASP A 469 16.73 14.73 3.74
C ASP A 469 15.30 14.40 4.17
N GLU A 470 14.93 13.13 4.06
CA GLU A 470 13.63 12.62 4.53
C GLU A 470 13.39 12.99 6.00
N GLY A 471 12.25 13.60 6.28
CA GLY A 471 11.90 14.10 7.61
C GLY A 471 12.67 15.35 8.07
N GLY A 472 13.59 15.91 7.26
CA GLY A 472 14.41 17.07 7.63
C GLY A 472 15.36 16.77 8.80
N ALA A 473 15.98 15.58 8.80
CA ALA A 473 16.84 15.11 9.90
C ALA A 473 18.05 16.04 10.17
N SER A 474 18.48 16.80 9.17
CA SER A 474 19.58 17.78 9.28
C SER A 474 19.21 19.07 10.02
N LEU A 475 17.91 19.31 10.28
CA LEU A 475 17.40 20.50 10.96
C LEU A 475 17.04 20.21 12.43
N SER A 476 17.23 21.21 13.30
CA SER A 476 16.74 21.17 14.69
C SER A 476 15.21 21.15 14.75
N GLY A 477 14.63 20.73 15.88
CA GLY A 477 13.19 20.74 16.09
C GLY A 477 12.58 22.14 15.90
N GLY A 478 13.24 23.18 16.40
CA GLY A 478 12.80 24.57 16.25
C GLY A 478 12.85 25.09 14.83
N GLU A 479 13.86 24.71 14.04
CA GLU A 479 13.96 25.07 12.63
C GLU A 479 12.86 24.41 11.79
N ARG A 480 12.59 23.11 12.03
CA ARG A 480 11.46 22.42 11.39
C ARG A 480 10.12 23.10 11.73
N GLN A 481 9.92 23.47 13.00
CA GLN A 481 8.72 24.15 13.45
C GLN A 481 8.53 25.50 12.75
N ARG A 482 9.58 26.31 12.60
CA ARG A 482 9.52 27.60 11.89
C ARG A 482 9.21 27.43 10.42
N ILE A 483 9.71 26.37 9.77
CA ILE A 483 9.30 26.04 8.38
C ILE A 483 7.80 25.70 8.33
N SER A 484 7.27 24.96 9.30
CA SER A 484 5.84 24.65 9.38
C SER A 484 4.98 25.90 9.57
N ILE A 485 5.43 26.83 10.41
CA ILE A 485 4.77 28.14 10.58
C ILE A 485 4.84 28.95 9.28
N ALA A 486 5.98 28.96 8.59
CA ALA A 486 6.12 29.63 7.29
C ALA A 486 5.17 29.05 6.23
N ARG A 487 4.95 27.74 6.20
CA ARG A 487 3.92 27.10 5.35
C ARG A 487 2.52 27.64 5.67
N ALA A 488 2.17 27.76 6.95
CA ALA A 488 0.87 28.30 7.37
C ALA A 488 0.70 29.77 7.02
N LEU A 489 1.76 30.58 7.15
CA LEU A 489 1.79 31.97 6.71
C LEU A 489 1.59 32.11 5.21
N LEU A 490 2.32 31.31 4.42
CA LEU A 490 2.26 31.31 2.95
C LEU A 490 0.87 30.88 2.45
N LYS A 491 0.23 29.93 3.12
CA LYS A 491 -1.16 29.50 2.84
C LYS A 491 -2.17 30.61 3.06
N ASN A 492 -1.95 31.47 4.03
CA ASN A 492 -2.79 32.63 4.37
C ASN A 492 -4.27 32.29 4.63
N ALA A 493 -4.54 31.18 5.31
CA ALA A 493 -5.90 30.77 5.67
C ALA A 493 -6.47 31.63 6.81
N PRO A 494 -7.80 31.93 6.83
CA PRO A 494 -8.43 32.73 7.87
C PRO A 494 -8.55 32.04 9.23
N ILE A 495 -8.45 30.70 9.27
CA ILE A 495 -8.49 29.91 10.49
C ILE A 495 -7.15 29.19 10.66
N LEU A 496 -6.60 29.30 11.86
CA LEU A 496 -5.34 28.69 12.23
C LEU A 496 -5.53 27.71 13.39
N LEU A 497 -5.12 26.48 13.19
CA LEU A 497 -5.07 25.43 14.21
C LEU A 497 -3.63 25.18 14.62
N LEU A 498 -3.34 25.31 15.91
CA LEU A 498 -2.00 25.10 16.47
C LEU A 498 -2.06 23.93 17.45
N ASP A 499 -1.42 22.81 17.07
CA ASP A 499 -1.27 21.67 17.96
C ASP A 499 0.14 21.69 18.55
N GLU A 500 0.25 22.13 19.79
CA GLU A 500 1.46 22.09 20.64
C GLU A 500 2.76 22.62 19.99
N ALA A 501 2.68 23.76 19.33
CA ALA A 501 3.75 24.32 18.49
C ALA A 501 5.10 24.62 19.20
N THR A 502 5.23 24.43 20.52
CA THR A 502 6.45 24.80 21.30
C THR A 502 6.97 23.71 22.25
N ALA A 503 6.50 22.47 22.18
CA ALA A 503 6.73 21.46 23.22
C ALA A 503 8.16 20.90 23.33
N SER A 504 8.98 20.99 22.28
CA SER A 504 10.28 20.30 22.21
C SER A 504 11.44 21.19 21.75
N VAL A 505 11.41 22.48 22.11
CA VAL A 505 12.32 23.48 21.56
C VAL A 505 13.12 24.14 22.70
N ASP A 506 14.36 24.53 22.39
CA ASP A 506 15.18 25.29 23.34
C ASP A 506 14.58 26.69 23.64
N PRO A 507 14.93 27.33 24.78
CA PRO A 507 14.32 28.59 25.17
C PRO A 507 14.55 29.75 24.20
N SER A 508 15.64 29.76 23.42
CA SER A 508 15.92 30.81 22.43
C SER A 508 15.04 30.66 21.22
N ALA A 509 14.93 29.45 20.66
CA ALA A 509 14.03 29.14 19.57
C ALA A 509 12.55 29.25 20.00
N GLU A 510 12.20 29.02 21.25
CA GLU A 510 10.84 29.22 21.77
C GLU A 510 10.38 30.67 21.60
N ALA A 511 11.24 31.66 21.91
CA ALA A 511 10.91 33.07 21.74
C ALA A 511 10.66 33.43 20.27
N GLU A 512 11.48 32.94 19.35
CA GLU A 512 11.32 33.13 17.91
C GLU A 512 10.02 32.50 17.38
N ILE A 513 9.71 31.28 17.81
CA ILE A 513 8.47 30.58 17.47
C ILE A 513 7.24 31.34 18.00
N GLN A 514 7.31 31.83 19.25
CA GLN A 514 6.23 32.61 19.84
C GLN A 514 5.97 33.92 19.08
N GLN A 515 7.04 34.59 18.65
CA GLN A 515 6.93 35.79 17.81
C GLN A 515 6.31 35.45 16.45
N ALA A 516 6.72 34.35 15.81
CA ALA A 516 6.16 33.88 14.55
C ALA A 516 4.66 33.51 14.67
N ILE A 517 4.27 32.84 15.77
CA ILE A 517 2.86 32.53 16.06
C ILE A 517 2.04 33.81 16.26
N THR A 518 2.59 34.79 16.99
CA THR A 518 1.92 36.08 17.23
C THR A 518 1.68 36.81 15.90
N GLU A 519 2.68 36.81 15.00
CA GLU A 519 2.53 37.39 13.68
C GLU A 519 1.50 36.63 12.83
N LEU A 520 1.54 35.30 12.88
CA LEU A 520 0.58 34.43 12.18
C LEU A 520 -0.85 34.61 12.69
N ALA A 521 -1.06 34.91 13.96
CA ALA A 521 -2.38 35.06 14.58
C ALA A 521 -3.12 36.35 14.20
N LYS A 522 -2.43 37.38 13.71
CA LYS A 522 -3.03 38.69 13.43
C LYS A 522 -4.20 38.59 12.43
N GLY A 523 -5.40 39.08 12.87
CA GLY A 523 -6.59 39.13 12.04
C GLY A 523 -7.24 37.80 11.67
N ARG A 524 -6.83 36.70 12.35
CA ARG A 524 -7.32 35.34 12.10
C ARG A 524 -8.06 34.77 13.31
N THR A 525 -8.86 33.74 13.06
CA THR A 525 -9.40 32.87 14.11
C THR A 525 -8.34 31.84 14.46
N VAL A 526 -7.84 31.88 15.68
CA VAL A 526 -6.77 30.96 16.14
C VAL A 526 -7.30 30.04 17.21
N VAL A 527 -7.08 28.73 17.01
CA VAL A 527 -7.35 27.68 18.00
C VAL A 527 -6.01 27.04 18.37
N ALA A 528 -5.58 27.21 19.60
CA ALA A 528 -4.29 26.72 20.05
C ALA A 528 -4.43 25.72 21.22
N ILE A 529 -3.79 24.56 21.11
CA ILE A 529 -3.60 23.66 22.24
C ILE A 529 -2.39 24.14 23.02
N ALA A 530 -2.57 24.36 24.31
CA ALA A 530 -1.51 24.84 25.18
C ALA A 530 -1.16 23.83 26.27
N HIS A 531 0.10 23.43 26.29
CA HIS A 531 0.71 22.72 27.40
C HIS A 531 1.35 23.66 28.42
N ARG A 532 1.78 24.84 27.97
CA ARG A 532 2.28 25.90 28.86
C ARG A 532 1.21 26.99 28.99
N LEU A 533 0.55 27.05 30.15
CA LEU A 533 -0.55 28.01 30.38
C LEU A 533 -0.08 29.47 30.30
N ALA A 534 1.20 29.74 30.56
CA ALA A 534 1.77 31.08 30.42
C ALA A 534 1.67 31.66 29.01
N SER A 535 1.73 30.83 27.96
CA SER A 535 1.65 31.27 26.57
C SER A 535 0.22 31.70 26.14
N VAL A 536 -0.79 31.28 26.91
CA VAL A 536 -2.20 31.53 26.57
C VAL A 536 -2.93 32.43 27.56
N ARG A 537 -2.19 33.07 28.49
CA ARG A 537 -2.79 34.02 29.46
C ARG A 537 -3.50 35.19 28.81
N HIS A 538 -3.14 35.54 27.57
CA HIS A 538 -3.72 36.61 26.80
C HIS A 538 -4.77 36.13 25.80
N ALA A 539 -5.17 34.85 25.85
CA ALA A 539 -6.23 34.33 25.00
C ALA A 539 -7.57 35.01 25.29
N ASP A 540 -8.32 35.28 24.24
CA ASP A 540 -9.66 35.90 24.32
C ASP A 540 -10.67 34.94 24.94
N CYS A 541 -10.46 33.63 24.72
CA CYS A 541 -11.25 32.55 25.28
C CYS A 541 -10.35 31.36 25.65
N ILE A 542 -10.55 30.79 26.81
CA ILE A 542 -9.90 29.54 27.24
C ILE A 542 -10.99 28.50 27.46
N LEU A 543 -10.84 27.36 26.77
CA LEU A 543 -11.68 26.17 26.90
C LEU A 543 -10.94 25.13 27.72
N VAL A 544 -11.50 24.72 28.85
CA VAL A 544 -10.90 23.71 29.73
C VAL A 544 -11.59 22.39 29.52
N LEU A 545 -10.85 21.39 28.99
CA LEU A 545 -11.36 20.04 28.81
C LEU A 545 -10.87 19.12 29.93
N ASP A 546 -11.79 18.26 30.39
CA ASP A 546 -11.49 17.14 31.26
C ASP A 546 -12.31 15.91 30.85
N ARG A 547 -11.62 14.77 30.64
CA ARG A 547 -12.24 13.48 30.28
C ARG A 547 -13.28 13.58 29.16
N GLY A 548 -12.94 14.32 28.10
CA GLY A 548 -13.80 14.47 26.92
C GLY A 548 -14.94 15.48 27.06
N LYS A 549 -15.01 16.22 28.17
CA LYS A 549 -16.06 17.23 28.42
C LYS A 549 -15.48 18.62 28.58
N LEU A 550 -16.20 19.63 28.14
CA LEU A 550 -15.89 21.03 28.43
C LEU A 550 -16.36 21.32 29.88
N VAL A 551 -15.42 21.62 30.77
CA VAL A 551 -15.72 21.85 32.20
C VAL A 551 -15.70 23.32 32.59
N GLU A 552 -14.87 24.15 31.91
CA GLU A 552 -14.79 25.60 32.17
C GLU A 552 -14.57 26.36 30.86
N ARG A 553 -15.09 27.59 30.80
CA ARG A 553 -14.90 28.52 29.68
C ARG A 553 -14.80 29.93 30.22
N GLY A 554 -13.85 30.72 29.76
CA GLY A 554 -13.68 32.11 30.19
C GLY A 554 -12.32 32.68 29.83
N ARG A 555 -12.00 33.87 30.34
CA ARG A 555 -10.68 34.49 30.26
C ARG A 555 -9.80 34.05 31.42
N HIS A 556 -8.49 34.20 31.28
CA HIS A 556 -7.49 33.83 32.29
C HIS A 556 -7.86 34.34 33.70
N ALA A 557 -8.17 35.64 33.84
CA ALA A 557 -8.49 36.23 35.16
C ALA A 557 -9.79 35.67 35.74
N GLU A 558 -10.80 35.42 34.91
CA GLU A 558 -12.09 34.88 35.34
C GLU A 558 -11.93 33.43 35.85
N LEU A 559 -11.20 32.60 35.10
CA LEU A 559 -10.99 31.21 35.46
C LEU A 559 -10.11 31.04 36.71
N LEU A 560 -9.16 31.95 36.95
CA LEU A 560 -8.41 31.96 38.20
C LEU A 560 -9.31 32.29 39.41
N LEU A 561 -10.23 33.26 39.25
CA LEU A 561 -11.18 33.64 40.33
C LEU A 561 -12.19 32.52 40.62
N GLN A 562 -12.55 31.71 39.65
CA GLN A 562 -13.45 30.57 39.84
C GLN A 562 -12.83 29.44 40.68
N GLY A 563 -11.48 29.41 40.81
CA GLY A 563 -10.78 28.42 41.65
C GLY A 563 -10.94 26.96 41.14
N GLY A 564 -11.37 26.78 39.91
CA GLY A 564 -11.69 25.48 39.30
C GLY A 564 -10.47 24.70 38.81
N MET A 565 -10.66 23.94 37.75
CA MET A 565 -9.60 23.10 37.17
C MET A 565 -8.46 23.92 36.59
N TYR A 566 -8.81 25.01 35.86
CA TYR A 566 -7.82 25.92 35.30
C TYR A 566 -6.88 26.48 36.36
N ALA A 567 -7.42 26.97 37.49
CA ALA A 567 -6.64 27.51 38.57
C ALA A 567 -5.70 26.46 39.19
N ARG A 568 -6.17 25.22 39.32
CA ARG A 568 -5.33 24.10 39.80
C ARG A 568 -4.19 23.79 38.83
N LEU A 569 -4.47 23.72 37.54
CA LEU A 569 -3.44 23.49 36.52
C LEU A 569 -2.41 24.62 36.47
N TRP A 570 -2.88 25.88 36.61
CA TRP A 570 -2.02 27.04 36.68
C TRP A 570 -1.09 26.98 37.92
N ALA A 571 -1.64 26.74 39.12
CA ALA A 571 -0.86 26.63 40.35
C ALA A 571 0.20 25.49 40.25
N ALA A 572 -0.18 24.34 39.71
CA ALA A 572 0.76 23.23 39.53
C ALA A 572 1.92 23.59 38.58
N GLN A 573 1.64 24.34 37.49
CA GLN A 573 2.71 24.79 36.58
C GLN A 573 3.62 25.86 37.20
N GLN A 574 3.09 26.75 38.07
CA GLN A 574 3.92 27.72 38.79
C GLN A 574 4.84 27.00 39.78
N GLN A 575 4.31 26.06 40.57
CA GLN A 575 5.13 25.25 41.46
C GLN A 575 6.24 24.48 40.76
N ALA A 576 5.95 23.92 39.56
CA ALA A 576 6.95 23.23 38.76
C ALA A 576 8.06 24.17 38.22
N ARG A 577 7.75 25.45 37.98
CA ARG A 577 8.73 26.47 37.59
C ARG A 577 9.67 26.84 38.72
N ASP A 578 9.13 26.90 39.95
CA ASP A 578 9.88 27.26 41.15
C ASP A 578 10.68 26.08 41.74
N TRP A 579 10.50 24.87 41.14
CA TRP A 579 11.24 23.69 41.56
C TRP A 579 12.70 23.80 41.13
N GLN A 580 13.58 23.99 42.14
CA GLN A 580 15.03 23.95 41.96
C GLN A 580 15.54 22.57 42.37
N LEU A 581 16.45 22.00 41.57
CA LEU A 581 17.24 20.85 42.03
C LEU A 581 17.97 21.28 43.29
N MET A 582 17.65 20.62 44.41
CA MET A 582 18.43 20.83 45.64
C MET A 582 19.88 20.49 45.32
N THR A 583 20.74 21.49 45.27
CA THR A 583 22.19 21.27 45.34
C THR A 583 22.50 20.68 46.69
N PRO A 584 23.27 19.58 46.79
CA PRO A 584 23.64 18.94 48.04
C PRO A 584 24.45 19.88 48.96
#